data_92999bbd9cb40dac232d854c7770dfd4
#
_entry.id   92999bbd9cb40dac232d854c7770dfd4
#
_cell.length_a   1.000
_cell.length_b   1.000
_cell.length_c   1.000
_cell.angle_alpha   90.00
_cell.angle_beta   90.00
_cell.angle_gamma   90.00
#
_symmetry.space_group_name_H-M   'P 1'
#
loop_
_entity.id
_entity.type
_entity.pdbx_description
1 polymer ?
#
loop_
_entity_poly.entity_id
_entity_poly.type
_entity_poly.pdbx_seq_one_letter_code
_entity_poly.pdbx_strand_id
1 'polypeptide(L)'
;MLKEIQNVDGINFALGLDSLTGDLVPDELIPQSAREKMESGGYQLLMLSSKYEVATDEVNAQCNKVEQILKKYDEKGMLIGEAPCTRDLIKITDHDFMVVSAVSILAIFVIILLVLKSISLPVILVAVIELAIYINMALAYFTGTTLPFIASICIGTIQLGATVDYAILMTTRYKKERMAGCSKEEAVKIALSTSIHSIMSSALGFFAATIGVGLYSDVDLIGSLCLLMARGAIISMFVVIFIMPSMYMLLDKLICKTTLGLRNTVDV
;
A
#
# COMPACT_ATOMS: atom_id res chain seq x y z
N MET A 1 20.41 27.50 -20.61
CA MET A 1 19.74 26.72 -19.61
C MET A 1 18.52 27.43 -19.04
N LEU A 2 18.63 28.52 -18.28
CA LEU A 2 17.49 29.23 -17.66
C LEU A 2 16.38 29.61 -18.66
N LYS A 3 16.72 30.16 -19.84
CA LYS A 3 15.76 30.47 -20.88
C LYS A 3 15.02 29.27 -21.44
N GLU A 4 15.67 28.09 -21.51
CA GLU A 4 14.99 26.83 -21.91
C GLU A 4 14.04 26.35 -20.81
N ILE A 5 14.46 26.44 -19.56
CA ILE A 5 13.61 26.06 -18.40
C ILE A 5 12.39 26.98 -18.30
N GLN A 6 12.56 28.28 -18.49
CA GLN A 6 11.47 29.26 -18.44
C GLN A 6 10.41 29.06 -19.52
N ASN A 7 10.78 28.44 -20.65
CA ASN A 7 9.85 28.08 -21.72
C ASN A 7 9.12 26.74 -21.50
N VAL A 8 9.40 26.03 -20.41
CA VAL A 8 8.66 24.82 -20.06
C VAL A 8 7.26 25.22 -19.59
N ASP A 9 6.25 24.53 -20.12
CA ASP A 9 4.86 24.83 -19.78
C ASP A 9 4.62 24.73 -18.27
N GLY A 10 3.97 25.75 -17.73
CA GLY A 10 3.62 25.82 -16.31
C GLY A 10 4.71 26.40 -15.40
N ILE A 11 5.86 26.81 -15.91
CA ILE A 11 6.82 27.59 -15.14
C ILE A 11 6.36 29.05 -15.06
N ASN A 12 6.16 29.54 -13.84
CA ASN A 12 5.83 30.95 -13.60
C ASN A 12 7.07 31.82 -13.71
N PHE A 13 8.16 31.40 -13.09
CA PHE A 13 9.46 32.06 -13.19
C PHE A 13 10.60 31.08 -12.94
N ALA A 14 11.74 31.39 -13.53
CA ALA A 14 13.03 30.75 -13.28
C ALA A 14 14.05 31.85 -12.96
N LEU A 15 14.62 31.84 -11.77
CA LEU A 15 15.57 32.84 -11.29
C LEU A 15 16.92 32.17 -10.98
N GLY A 16 17.96 32.74 -11.48
CA GLY A 16 19.35 32.42 -11.17
C GLY A 16 20.12 33.71 -10.93
N LEU A 17 21.38 33.59 -10.56
CA LEU A 17 22.24 34.75 -10.31
C LEU A 17 22.29 35.68 -11.53
N ASP A 18 22.42 35.12 -12.73
CA ASP A 18 22.46 35.85 -14.01
C ASP A 18 21.15 36.59 -14.33
N SER A 19 20.00 36.08 -13.86
CA SER A 19 18.71 36.72 -14.10
C SER A 19 18.45 37.91 -13.17
N LEU A 20 19.13 37.97 -12.02
CA LEU A 20 19.06 39.13 -11.12
C LEU A 20 19.90 40.31 -11.56
N THR A 21 20.95 40.04 -12.33
CA THR A 21 21.92 41.04 -12.76
C THR A 21 21.73 41.47 -14.21
N GLY A 22 21.07 40.65 -15.05
CA GLY A 22 20.94 40.85 -16.48
C GLY A 22 22.24 40.58 -17.24
N ASP A 23 22.11 40.35 -18.57
CA ASP A 23 23.25 40.01 -19.48
C ASP A 23 24.35 41.10 -19.57
N LEU A 24 24.14 42.27 -18.94
CA LEU A 24 25.00 43.47 -19.07
C LEU A 24 25.84 43.77 -17.81
N VAL A 25 25.62 43.09 -16.69
CA VAL A 25 26.31 43.36 -15.44
C VAL A 25 27.48 42.38 -15.30
N PRO A 26 28.74 42.86 -15.24
CA PRO A 26 29.88 41.99 -14.98
C PRO A 26 29.75 41.29 -13.61
N ASP A 27 30.18 40.02 -13.51
CA ASP A 27 30.14 39.21 -12.31
C ASP A 27 30.79 39.86 -11.06
N GLU A 28 31.72 40.79 -11.29
CA GLU A 28 32.43 41.51 -10.23
C GLU A 28 31.55 42.53 -9.50
N LEU A 29 30.42 42.94 -10.07
CA LEU A 29 29.49 43.91 -9.47
C LEU A 29 28.33 43.25 -8.69
N ILE A 30 28.26 41.94 -8.65
CA ILE A 30 27.24 41.23 -7.90
C ILE A 30 27.58 41.33 -6.38
N PRO A 31 26.63 41.80 -5.56
CA PRO A 31 26.85 41.89 -4.13
C PRO A 31 27.27 40.54 -3.52
N GLN A 32 28.34 40.52 -2.72
CA GLN A 32 28.85 39.30 -2.06
C GLN A 32 27.75 38.60 -1.29
N SER A 33 26.83 39.33 -0.65
CA SER A 33 25.69 38.78 0.10
C SER A 33 24.66 38.02 -0.78
N ALA A 34 24.56 38.33 -2.05
CA ALA A 34 23.72 37.59 -3.00
C ALA A 34 24.46 36.33 -3.51
N ARG A 35 25.76 36.46 -3.79
CA ARG A 35 26.59 35.33 -4.19
C ARG A 35 26.69 34.26 -3.10
N GLU A 36 26.96 34.65 -1.84
CA GLU A 36 27.05 33.73 -0.71
C GLU A 36 25.72 32.96 -0.44
N LYS A 37 24.58 33.54 -0.83
CA LYS A 37 23.27 32.87 -0.67
C LYS A 37 22.90 31.95 -1.83
N MET A 38 23.42 32.22 -3.02
CA MET A 38 23.07 31.48 -4.23
C MET A 38 24.19 30.57 -4.76
N GLU A 39 25.40 30.69 -4.23
CA GLU A 39 26.55 29.85 -4.60
C GLU A 39 27.19 29.27 -3.34
N SER A 40 27.34 27.96 -3.26
CA SER A 40 28.05 27.27 -2.19
C SER A 40 28.59 25.94 -2.67
N GLY A 41 29.83 25.62 -2.28
CA GLY A 41 30.43 24.31 -2.55
C GLY A 41 30.57 23.95 -4.03
N GLY A 42 30.65 24.96 -4.92
CA GLY A 42 30.71 24.75 -6.38
C GLY A 42 29.35 24.51 -7.03
N TYR A 43 28.27 24.68 -6.31
CA TYR A 43 26.90 24.64 -6.83
C TYR A 43 26.28 26.03 -6.87
N GLN A 44 25.46 26.29 -7.88
CA GLN A 44 24.65 27.48 -8.00
C GLN A 44 23.18 27.14 -7.80
N LEU A 45 22.48 27.90 -6.95
CA LEU A 45 21.06 27.74 -6.69
C LEU A 45 20.25 28.45 -7.79
N LEU A 46 19.36 27.71 -8.41
CA LEU A 46 18.33 28.22 -9.31
C LEU A 46 16.97 28.02 -8.66
N MET A 47 16.16 29.07 -8.61
CA MET A 47 14.81 29.03 -8.04
C MET A 47 13.78 28.94 -9.16
N LEU A 48 12.91 27.93 -9.08
CA LEU A 48 11.84 27.68 -10.03
C LEU A 48 10.49 27.75 -9.32
N SER A 49 9.50 28.37 -9.96
CA SER A 49 8.11 28.34 -9.48
C SER A 49 7.21 27.74 -10.54
N SER A 50 6.40 26.78 -10.14
CA SER A 50 5.38 26.15 -10.97
C SER A 50 3.99 26.72 -10.67
N LYS A 51 3.12 26.74 -11.70
CA LYS A 51 1.68 27.03 -11.53
C LYS A 51 0.87 25.78 -11.15
N TYR A 52 1.47 24.61 -11.34
CA TYR A 52 0.80 23.34 -11.07
C TYR A 52 0.89 22.96 -9.60
N GLU A 53 -0.16 22.32 -9.11
CA GLU A 53 -0.18 21.77 -7.75
C GLU A 53 0.74 20.56 -7.63
N VAL A 54 1.27 20.35 -6.41
CA VAL A 54 2.13 19.21 -6.12
C VAL A 54 1.34 17.90 -6.23
N ALA A 55 2.02 16.83 -6.64
CA ALA A 55 1.45 15.50 -6.85
C ALA A 55 0.44 15.37 -8.02
N THR A 56 0.47 16.30 -8.98
CA THR A 56 -0.30 16.20 -10.22
C THR A 56 0.54 15.63 -11.36
N ASP A 57 -0.11 15.06 -12.38
CA ASP A 57 0.60 14.54 -13.56
C ASP A 57 1.29 15.65 -14.35
N GLU A 58 0.71 16.85 -14.34
CA GLU A 58 1.25 18.04 -15.00
C GLU A 58 2.58 18.46 -14.37
N VAL A 59 2.64 18.57 -13.04
CA VAL A 59 3.90 18.94 -12.36
C VAL A 59 4.95 17.83 -12.48
N ASN A 60 4.54 16.57 -12.50
CA ASN A 60 5.46 15.45 -12.69
C ASN A 60 6.09 15.48 -14.10
N ALA A 61 5.28 15.74 -15.13
CA ALA A 61 5.76 15.90 -16.50
C ALA A 61 6.67 17.14 -16.65
N GLN A 62 6.34 18.23 -15.95
CA GLN A 62 7.16 19.44 -15.89
C GLN A 62 8.52 19.16 -15.24
N CYS A 63 8.54 18.51 -14.06
CA CYS A 63 9.78 18.12 -13.38
C CYS A 63 10.68 17.26 -14.28
N ASN A 64 10.11 16.29 -15.01
CA ASN A 64 10.88 15.45 -15.93
C ASN A 64 11.52 16.28 -17.08
N LYS A 65 10.79 17.26 -17.64
CA LYS A 65 11.33 18.13 -18.69
C LYS A 65 12.44 19.04 -18.16
N VAL A 66 12.23 19.64 -16.97
CA VAL A 66 13.23 20.49 -16.33
C VAL A 66 14.49 19.69 -16.01
N GLU A 67 14.35 18.47 -15.51
CA GLU A 67 15.47 17.58 -15.21
C GLU A 67 16.25 17.18 -16.48
N GLN A 68 15.56 16.90 -17.59
CA GLN A 68 16.21 16.64 -18.87
C GLN A 68 17.00 17.85 -19.37
N ILE A 69 16.44 19.06 -19.26
CA ILE A 69 17.16 20.29 -19.62
C ILE A 69 18.37 20.47 -18.71
N LEU A 70 18.20 20.30 -17.38
CA LEU A 70 19.27 20.44 -16.43
C LEU A 70 20.44 19.49 -16.74
N LYS A 71 20.14 18.20 -16.95
CA LYS A 71 21.17 17.18 -17.27
C LYS A 71 21.89 17.41 -18.61
N LYS A 72 21.27 18.12 -19.54
CA LYS A 72 21.91 18.52 -20.81
C LYS A 72 23.04 19.53 -20.58
N TYR A 73 22.90 20.40 -19.59
CA TYR A 73 23.88 21.46 -19.27
C TYR A 73 24.82 21.12 -18.14
N ASP A 74 24.34 20.38 -17.13
CA ASP A 74 25.12 19.95 -15.97
C ASP A 74 24.69 18.53 -15.55
N GLU A 75 25.57 17.58 -15.77
CA GLU A 75 25.34 16.17 -15.43
C GLU A 75 25.18 15.95 -13.91
N LYS A 76 25.81 16.82 -13.09
CA LYS A 76 25.72 16.78 -11.63
C LYS A 76 24.59 17.63 -11.06
N GLY A 77 23.93 18.43 -11.88
CA GLY A 77 22.82 19.26 -11.48
C GLY A 77 21.68 18.42 -10.87
N MET A 78 21.04 18.93 -9.83
CA MET A 78 19.96 18.26 -9.11
C MET A 78 18.74 19.16 -9.08
N LEU A 79 17.58 18.59 -9.38
CA LEU A 79 16.29 19.24 -9.17
C LEU A 79 15.80 18.85 -7.77
N ILE A 80 15.68 19.86 -6.89
CA ILE A 80 15.26 19.67 -5.50
C ILE A 80 14.02 20.52 -5.21
N GLY A 81 13.22 20.14 -4.24
CA GLY A 81 12.01 20.87 -3.85
C GLY A 81 10.86 19.93 -3.56
N GLU A 82 9.72 20.49 -3.20
CA GLU A 82 8.53 19.72 -2.79
C GLU A 82 8.01 18.83 -3.95
N ALA A 83 7.83 19.38 -5.14
CA ALA A 83 7.28 18.64 -6.27
C ALA A 83 8.18 17.47 -6.74
N PRO A 84 9.49 17.64 -7.00
CA PRO A 84 10.34 16.51 -7.35
C PRO A 84 10.48 15.49 -6.22
N CYS A 85 10.57 15.92 -4.96
CA CYS A 85 10.62 15.00 -3.81
C CYS A 85 9.34 14.17 -3.70
N THR A 86 8.17 14.80 -3.87
CA THR A 86 6.89 14.09 -3.82
C THR A 86 6.75 13.10 -4.98
N ARG A 87 7.14 13.49 -6.20
CA ARG A 87 7.17 12.60 -7.37
C ARG A 87 8.03 11.35 -7.11
N ASP A 88 9.23 11.55 -6.60
CA ASP A 88 10.17 10.46 -6.34
C ASP A 88 9.69 9.57 -5.19
N LEU A 89 9.09 10.17 -4.16
CA LEU A 89 8.47 9.46 -3.04
C LEU A 89 7.32 8.55 -3.51
N ILE A 90 6.41 9.07 -4.35
CA ILE A 90 5.31 8.28 -4.94
C ILE A 90 5.88 7.10 -5.73
N LYS A 91 6.86 7.35 -6.60
CA LYS A 91 7.47 6.30 -7.43
C LYS A 91 8.16 5.19 -6.62
N ILE A 92 8.89 5.58 -5.57
CA ILE A 92 9.54 4.62 -4.66
C ILE A 92 8.48 3.83 -3.89
N THR A 93 7.45 4.51 -3.38
CA THR A 93 6.37 3.88 -2.62
C THR A 93 5.58 2.87 -3.46
N ASP A 94 5.30 3.15 -4.73
CA ASP A 94 4.62 2.21 -5.62
C ASP A 94 5.46 0.95 -5.87
N HIS A 95 6.77 1.12 -6.04
CA HIS A 95 7.69 -0.01 -6.16
C HIS A 95 7.74 -0.83 -4.86
N ASP A 96 7.91 -0.17 -3.72
CA ASP A 96 7.99 -0.80 -2.41
C ASP A 96 6.68 -1.52 -2.06
N PHE A 97 5.53 -0.93 -2.40
CA PHE A 97 4.22 -1.56 -2.23
C PHE A 97 4.15 -2.91 -2.97
N MET A 98 4.58 -2.94 -4.21
CA MET A 98 4.58 -4.17 -5.03
C MET A 98 5.50 -5.23 -4.44
N VAL A 99 6.71 -4.86 -4.04
CA VAL A 99 7.70 -5.78 -3.45
C VAL A 99 7.24 -6.30 -2.08
N VAL A 100 6.82 -5.41 -1.19
CA VAL A 100 6.36 -5.77 0.17
C VAL A 100 5.12 -6.65 0.11
N SER A 101 4.15 -6.34 -0.76
CA SER A 101 2.96 -7.16 -0.95
C SER A 101 3.31 -8.55 -1.46
N ALA A 102 4.16 -8.66 -2.48
CA ALA A 102 4.59 -9.94 -3.02
C ALA A 102 5.33 -10.80 -1.99
N VAL A 103 6.25 -10.21 -1.23
CA VAL A 103 7.00 -10.90 -0.17
C VAL A 103 6.07 -11.33 0.96
N SER A 104 5.14 -10.47 1.39
CA SER A 104 4.18 -10.77 2.45
C SER A 104 3.23 -11.91 2.06
N ILE A 105 2.68 -11.88 0.85
CA ILE A 105 1.83 -12.94 0.31
C ILE A 105 2.60 -14.25 0.23
N LEU A 106 3.83 -14.24 -0.28
CA LEU A 106 4.66 -15.43 -0.40
C LEU A 106 4.99 -16.02 0.98
N ALA A 107 5.37 -15.18 1.95
CA ALA A 107 5.67 -15.61 3.31
C ALA A 107 4.47 -16.27 3.97
N ILE A 108 3.29 -15.65 3.90
CA ILE A 108 2.05 -16.19 4.45
C ILE A 108 1.65 -17.48 3.73
N PHE A 109 1.77 -17.53 2.41
CA PHE A 109 1.53 -18.74 1.63
C PHE A 109 2.38 -19.91 2.12
N VAL A 110 3.68 -19.70 2.32
CA VAL A 110 4.60 -20.72 2.82
C VAL A 110 4.23 -21.15 4.25
N ILE A 111 3.93 -20.21 5.14
CA ILE A 111 3.51 -20.51 6.52
C ILE A 111 2.24 -21.37 6.53
N ILE A 112 1.21 -20.98 5.79
CA ILE A 112 -0.05 -21.71 5.71
C ILE A 112 0.18 -23.11 5.10
N LEU A 113 1.02 -23.22 4.08
CA LEU A 113 1.38 -24.48 3.43
C LEU A 113 2.01 -25.44 4.44
N LEU A 114 2.93 -24.97 5.26
CA LEU A 114 3.60 -25.78 6.29
C LEU A 114 2.63 -26.18 7.43
N VAL A 115 1.80 -25.23 7.89
CA VAL A 115 0.86 -25.47 9.00
C VAL A 115 -0.26 -26.42 8.58
N LEU A 116 -0.88 -26.20 7.45
CA LEU A 116 -2.02 -26.99 6.98
C LEU A 116 -1.62 -28.24 6.21
N LYS A 117 -0.36 -28.34 5.76
CA LYS A 117 0.16 -29.44 4.93
C LYS A 117 -0.74 -29.71 3.72
N SER A 118 -1.12 -28.66 3.03
CA SER A 118 -2.03 -28.66 1.88
C SER A 118 -1.55 -27.64 0.86
N ILE A 119 -1.66 -27.94 -0.43
CA ILE A 119 -1.29 -27.00 -1.49
C ILE A 119 -2.47 -26.09 -1.87
N SER A 120 -3.70 -26.59 -1.85
CA SER A 120 -4.87 -25.81 -2.25
C SER A 120 -5.36 -24.83 -1.19
N LEU A 121 -5.26 -25.20 0.09
CA LEU A 121 -5.74 -24.34 1.18
C LEU A 121 -5.02 -22.97 1.24
N PRO A 122 -3.68 -22.89 1.13
CA PRO A 122 -3.01 -21.59 1.08
C PRO A 122 -3.50 -20.69 -0.05
N VAL A 123 -3.74 -21.26 -1.25
CA VAL A 123 -4.24 -20.49 -2.40
C VAL A 123 -5.64 -19.91 -2.09
N ILE A 124 -6.52 -20.74 -1.53
CA ILE A 124 -7.89 -20.32 -1.19
C ILE A 124 -7.86 -19.25 -0.09
N LEU A 125 -7.08 -19.46 0.98
CA LEU A 125 -6.99 -18.52 2.08
C LEU A 125 -6.45 -17.18 1.64
N VAL A 126 -5.32 -17.18 0.94
CA VAL A 126 -4.72 -15.93 0.42
C VAL A 126 -5.69 -15.21 -0.51
N ALA A 127 -6.36 -15.92 -1.43
CA ALA A 127 -7.33 -15.29 -2.33
C ALA A 127 -8.50 -14.62 -1.59
N VAL A 128 -9.02 -15.25 -0.52
CA VAL A 128 -10.10 -14.69 0.29
C VAL A 128 -9.63 -13.50 1.13
N ILE A 129 -8.41 -13.56 1.65
CA ILE A 129 -7.82 -12.45 2.41
C ILE A 129 -7.56 -11.25 1.51
N GLU A 130 -6.95 -11.47 0.35
CA GLU A 130 -6.72 -10.42 -0.65
C GLU A 130 -8.02 -9.76 -1.10
N LEU A 131 -9.07 -10.56 -1.31
CA LEU A 131 -10.40 -10.03 -1.62
C LEU A 131 -10.89 -9.05 -0.53
N ALA A 132 -10.70 -9.36 0.75
CA ALA A 132 -11.07 -8.47 1.83
C ALA A 132 -10.27 -7.15 1.81
N ILE A 133 -8.97 -7.23 1.51
CA ILE A 133 -8.09 -6.07 1.36
C ILE A 133 -8.54 -5.19 0.19
N TYR A 134 -8.78 -5.79 -0.98
CA TYR A 134 -9.26 -5.06 -2.15
C TYR A 134 -10.63 -4.39 -1.93
N ILE A 135 -11.58 -5.07 -1.25
CA ILE A 135 -12.86 -4.46 -0.86
C ILE A 135 -12.63 -3.24 0.04
N ASN A 136 -11.73 -3.35 1.03
CA ASN A 136 -11.41 -2.24 1.92
C ASN A 136 -10.82 -1.04 1.16
N MET A 137 -9.90 -1.29 0.24
CA MET A 137 -9.30 -0.22 -0.57
C MET A 137 -10.29 0.38 -1.58
N ALA A 138 -11.11 -0.45 -2.22
CA ALA A 138 -12.13 0.00 -3.17
C ALA A 138 -13.17 0.92 -2.52
N LEU A 139 -13.54 0.68 -1.26
CA LEU A 139 -14.46 1.55 -0.53
C LEU A 139 -13.96 2.99 -0.38
N ALA A 140 -12.65 3.21 -0.31
CA ALA A 140 -12.09 4.57 -0.27
C ALA A 140 -12.41 5.36 -1.55
N TYR A 141 -12.37 4.70 -2.71
CA TYR A 141 -12.77 5.29 -3.99
C TYR A 141 -14.25 5.70 -3.99
N PHE A 142 -15.15 4.84 -3.52
CA PHE A 142 -16.58 5.14 -3.48
C PHE A 142 -16.95 6.21 -2.44
N THR A 143 -16.18 6.33 -1.37
CA THR A 143 -16.42 7.36 -0.33
C THR A 143 -15.73 8.68 -0.65
N GLY A 144 -14.95 8.76 -1.73
CA GLY A 144 -14.21 9.97 -2.10
C GLY A 144 -13.13 10.38 -1.08
N THR A 145 -12.68 9.44 -0.26
CA THR A 145 -11.64 9.71 0.75
C THR A 145 -10.25 9.60 0.12
N THR A 146 -9.46 10.66 0.24
CA THR A 146 -8.04 10.63 -0.16
C THR A 146 -7.26 9.78 0.82
N LEU A 147 -6.55 8.79 0.30
CA LEU A 147 -5.69 7.93 1.10
C LEU A 147 -4.26 8.50 1.15
N PRO A 148 -3.62 8.55 2.31
CA PRO A 148 -2.18 8.79 2.37
C PRO A 148 -1.42 7.76 1.53
N PHE A 149 -0.34 8.16 0.87
CA PHE A 149 0.46 7.27 0.00
C PHE A 149 0.94 5.99 0.72
N ILE A 150 1.24 6.09 2.00
CA ILE A 150 1.67 4.97 2.87
C ILE A 150 0.51 4.01 3.23
N ALA A 151 -0.75 4.45 3.08
CA ALA A 151 -1.92 3.67 3.52
C ALA A 151 -2.01 2.30 2.83
N SER A 152 -1.72 2.23 1.55
CA SER A 152 -1.78 0.99 0.75
C SER A 152 -0.84 -0.09 1.30
N ILE A 153 0.40 0.28 1.64
CA ILE A 153 1.40 -0.63 2.21
C ILE A 153 0.97 -1.09 3.60
N CYS A 154 0.60 -0.13 4.47
CA CYS A 154 0.23 -0.43 5.84
C CYS A 154 -1.03 -1.31 5.91
N ILE A 155 -2.06 -1.01 5.12
CA ILE A 155 -3.31 -1.77 5.11
C ILE A 155 -3.05 -3.18 4.56
N GLY A 156 -2.35 -3.30 3.42
CA GLY A 156 -2.04 -4.59 2.82
C GLY A 156 -1.35 -5.53 3.81
N THR A 157 -0.29 -5.07 4.46
CA THR A 157 0.50 -5.91 5.38
C THR A 157 -0.20 -6.19 6.71
N ILE A 158 -0.77 -5.17 7.34
CA ILE A 158 -1.41 -5.31 8.66
C ILE A 158 -2.72 -6.09 8.57
N GLN A 159 -3.57 -5.76 7.59
CA GLN A 159 -4.84 -6.45 7.39
C GLN A 159 -4.60 -7.90 6.97
N LEU A 160 -3.61 -8.18 6.12
CA LEU A 160 -3.20 -9.52 5.75
C LEU A 160 -2.82 -10.34 6.98
N GLY A 161 -1.95 -9.80 7.86
CA GLY A 161 -1.54 -10.46 9.11
C GLY A 161 -2.69 -10.70 10.07
N ALA A 162 -3.54 -9.70 10.30
CA ALA A 162 -4.67 -9.81 11.23
C ALA A 162 -5.77 -10.77 10.74
N THR A 163 -5.95 -10.90 9.41
CA THR A 163 -7.02 -11.74 8.84
C THR A 163 -6.60 -13.20 8.71
N VAL A 164 -5.31 -13.46 8.55
CA VAL A 164 -4.79 -14.82 8.35
C VAL A 164 -5.13 -15.74 9.52
N ASP A 165 -5.09 -15.23 10.75
CA ASP A 165 -5.39 -16.01 11.95
C ASP A 165 -6.84 -16.49 11.98
N TYR A 166 -7.80 -15.65 11.54
CA TYR A 166 -9.21 -16.01 11.42
C TYR A 166 -9.42 -17.15 10.42
N ALA A 167 -8.75 -17.01 9.28
CA ALA A 167 -8.82 -18.00 8.20
C ALA A 167 -8.19 -19.34 8.60
N ILE A 168 -7.02 -19.33 9.24
CA ILE A 168 -6.34 -20.53 9.74
C ILE A 168 -7.19 -21.24 10.80
N LEU A 169 -7.78 -20.51 11.74
CA LEU A 169 -8.60 -21.06 12.81
C LEU A 169 -9.78 -21.86 12.24
N MET A 170 -10.57 -21.25 11.34
CA MET A 170 -11.71 -21.91 10.70
C MET A 170 -11.27 -23.08 9.82
N THR A 171 -10.18 -22.93 9.05
CA THR A 171 -9.66 -23.98 8.16
C THR A 171 -9.16 -25.19 8.94
N THR A 172 -8.45 -24.95 10.03
CA THR A 172 -7.94 -26.04 10.89
C THR A 172 -9.10 -26.84 11.48
N ARG A 173 -10.17 -26.16 11.90
CA ARG A 173 -11.37 -26.83 12.41
C ARG A 173 -12.08 -27.62 11.31
N TYR A 174 -12.30 -27.02 10.15
CA TYR A 174 -12.87 -27.70 8.98
C TYR A 174 -12.07 -28.98 8.63
N LYS A 175 -10.74 -28.85 8.51
CA LYS A 175 -9.85 -29.97 8.24
C LYS A 175 -10.00 -31.09 9.28
N LYS A 176 -10.04 -30.74 10.58
CA LYS A 176 -10.18 -31.71 11.67
C LYS A 176 -11.49 -32.49 11.54
N GLU A 177 -12.62 -31.84 11.29
CA GLU A 177 -13.92 -32.50 11.16
C GLU A 177 -13.99 -33.37 9.89
N ARG A 178 -13.42 -32.93 8.77
CA ARG A 178 -13.31 -33.76 7.56
C ARG A 178 -12.43 -35.00 7.79
N MET A 179 -11.34 -34.88 8.54
CA MET A 179 -10.50 -36.02 8.94
C MET A 179 -11.23 -36.99 9.87
N ALA A 180 -12.18 -36.51 10.66
CA ALA A 180 -13.03 -37.34 11.53
C ALA A 180 -14.15 -38.10 10.75
N GLY A 181 -14.27 -37.87 9.42
CA GLY A 181 -15.25 -38.55 8.57
C GLY A 181 -16.59 -37.83 8.44
N CYS A 182 -16.72 -36.59 8.94
CA CYS A 182 -17.92 -35.80 8.77
C CYS A 182 -18.16 -35.44 7.28
N SER A 183 -19.41 -35.33 6.86
CA SER A 183 -19.75 -34.80 5.55
C SER A 183 -19.22 -33.36 5.37
N LYS A 184 -19.05 -32.89 4.14
CA LYS A 184 -18.59 -31.54 3.88
C LYS A 184 -19.47 -30.47 4.53
N GLU A 185 -20.78 -30.68 4.51
CA GLU A 185 -21.78 -29.76 5.08
C GLU A 185 -21.70 -29.69 6.60
N GLU A 186 -21.60 -30.85 7.26
CA GLU A 186 -21.42 -30.94 8.70
C GLU A 186 -20.09 -30.35 9.15
N ALA A 187 -19.00 -30.65 8.45
CA ALA A 187 -17.67 -30.12 8.78
C ALA A 187 -17.63 -28.59 8.66
N VAL A 188 -18.23 -28.00 7.63
CA VAL A 188 -18.35 -26.55 7.48
C VAL A 188 -19.22 -25.94 8.57
N LYS A 189 -20.37 -26.55 8.89
CA LYS A 189 -21.27 -26.08 9.93
C LYS A 189 -20.58 -26.09 11.32
N ILE A 190 -19.90 -27.16 11.66
CA ILE A 190 -19.16 -27.26 12.93
C ILE A 190 -17.99 -26.28 12.96
N ALA A 191 -17.22 -26.18 11.87
CA ALA A 191 -16.10 -25.24 11.79
C ALA A 191 -16.57 -23.80 11.97
N LEU A 192 -17.65 -23.40 11.31
CA LEU A 192 -18.22 -22.06 11.44
C LEU A 192 -18.74 -21.81 12.86
N SER A 193 -19.60 -22.69 13.39
CA SER A 193 -20.21 -22.49 14.71
C SER A 193 -19.18 -22.43 15.86
N THR A 194 -18.08 -23.18 15.77
CA THR A 194 -17.03 -23.19 16.78
C THR A 194 -16.04 -22.03 16.63
N SER A 195 -15.82 -21.54 15.42
CA SER A 195 -14.83 -20.48 15.17
C SER A 195 -15.40 -19.06 15.22
N ILE A 196 -16.72 -18.90 14.99
CA ILE A 196 -17.35 -17.57 14.85
C ILE A 196 -17.13 -16.67 16.07
N HIS A 197 -17.25 -17.20 17.28
CA HIS A 197 -17.05 -16.43 18.51
C HIS A 197 -15.61 -15.89 18.63
N SER A 198 -14.62 -16.72 18.33
CA SER A 198 -13.21 -16.31 18.37
C SER A 198 -12.90 -15.26 17.27
N ILE A 199 -13.41 -15.48 16.07
CA ILE A 199 -13.25 -14.55 14.94
C ILE A 199 -13.86 -13.18 15.29
N MET A 200 -15.10 -13.17 15.79
CA MET A 200 -15.79 -11.93 16.17
C MET A 200 -15.06 -11.22 17.31
N SER A 201 -14.66 -11.94 18.35
CA SER A 201 -13.95 -11.36 19.49
C SER A 201 -12.63 -10.71 19.08
N SER A 202 -11.84 -11.39 18.27
CA SER A 202 -10.56 -10.83 17.77
C SER A 202 -10.77 -9.64 16.84
N ALA A 203 -11.71 -9.74 15.88
CA ALA A 203 -11.98 -8.67 14.94
C ALA A 203 -12.54 -7.42 15.62
N LEU A 204 -13.48 -7.59 16.57
CA LEU A 204 -14.03 -6.47 17.34
C LEU A 204 -12.99 -5.87 18.30
N GLY A 205 -12.10 -6.67 18.87
CA GLY A 205 -10.98 -6.18 19.68
C GLY A 205 -10.02 -5.32 18.86
N PHE A 206 -9.65 -5.78 17.66
CA PHE A 206 -8.80 -5.01 16.75
C PHE A 206 -9.51 -3.75 16.24
N PHE A 207 -10.80 -3.85 15.90
CA PHE A 207 -11.64 -2.69 15.55
C PHE A 207 -11.68 -1.66 16.66
N ALA A 208 -11.97 -2.07 17.90
CA ALA A 208 -12.05 -1.16 19.06
C ALA A 208 -10.72 -0.45 19.32
N ALA A 209 -9.60 -1.17 19.21
CA ALA A 209 -8.27 -0.60 19.40
C ALA A 209 -7.94 0.44 18.32
N THR A 210 -8.23 0.14 17.06
CA THR A 210 -7.88 1.02 15.95
C THR A 210 -8.85 2.20 15.81
N ILE A 211 -10.15 2.02 16.00
CA ILE A 211 -11.12 3.12 15.91
C ILE A 211 -10.90 4.15 17.03
N GLY A 212 -10.53 3.70 18.23
CA GLY A 212 -10.21 4.61 19.33
C GLY A 212 -9.07 5.57 18.97
N VAL A 213 -7.97 5.04 18.44
CA VAL A 213 -6.85 5.86 17.96
C VAL A 213 -7.27 6.74 16.78
N GLY A 214 -8.04 6.19 15.84
CA GLY A 214 -8.50 6.92 14.66
C GLY A 214 -9.36 8.14 14.96
N LEU A 215 -10.14 8.12 16.05
CA LEU A 215 -11.01 9.23 16.46
C LEU A 215 -10.32 10.26 17.34
N TYR A 216 -9.30 9.86 18.11
CA TYR A 216 -8.64 10.72 19.09
C TYR A 216 -7.27 11.24 18.65
N SER A 217 -6.76 10.77 17.51
CA SER A 217 -5.45 11.23 17.01
C SER A 217 -5.53 12.62 16.42
N ASP A 218 -4.67 13.52 16.89
CA ASP A 218 -4.46 14.86 16.32
C ASP A 218 -3.60 14.84 15.05
N VAL A 219 -3.02 13.68 14.69
CA VAL A 219 -2.21 13.49 13.49
C VAL A 219 -3.06 12.87 12.40
N ASP A 220 -3.39 13.63 11.37
CA ASP A 220 -4.27 13.22 10.27
C ASP A 220 -3.85 11.89 9.62
N LEU A 221 -2.54 11.69 9.44
CA LEU A 221 -1.99 10.45 8.87
C LEU A 221 -2.34 9.23 9.74
N ILE A 222 -2.11 9.33 11.05
CA ILE A 222 -2.36 8.24 12.00
C ILE A 222 -3.87 7.99 12.12
N GLY A 223 -4.67 9.05 12.23
CA GLY A 223 -6.12 8.97 12.28
C GLY A 223 -6.70 8.25 11.06
N SER A 224 -6.30 8.67 9.87
CA SER A 224 -6.74 8.08 8.61
C SER A 224 -6.37 6.60 8.49
N LEU A 225 -5.12 6.23 8.82
CA LEU A 225 -4.66 4.84 8.80
C LEU A 225 -5.44 3.96 9.78
N CYS A 226 -5.63 4.43 11.01
CA CYS A 226 -6.36 3.68 12.04
C CYS A 226 -7.84 3.48 11.69
N LEU A 227 -8.50 4.47 11.11
CA LEU A 227 -9.89 4.34 10.62
C LEU A 227 -9.99 3.34 9.47
N LEU A 228 -9.02 3.34 8.55
CA LEU A 228 -8.96 2.36 7.47
C LEU A 228 -8.72 0.95 7.98
N MET A 229 -7.87 0.78 8.98
CA MET A 229 -7.61 -0.51 9.64
C MET A 229 -8.85 -1.00 10.40
N ALA A 230 -9.54 -0.12 11.12
CA ALA A 230 -10.80 -0.44 11.80
C ALA A 230 -11.84 -0.96 10.81
N ARG A 231 -12.04 -0.24 9.70
CA ARG A 231 -12.94 -0.67 8.62
C ARG A 231 -12.50 -2.01 8.03
N GLY A 232 -11.20 -2.18 7.79
CA GLY A 232 -10.62 -3.42 7.27
C GLY A 232 -10.89 -4.62 8.18
N ALA A 233 -10.82 -4.47 9.50
CA ALA A 233 -11.12 -5.53 10.47
C ALA A 233 -12.56 -6.06 10.32
N ILE A 234 -13.52 -5.16 10.20
CA ILE A 234 -14.94 -5.52 10.03
C ILE A 234 -15.16 -6.20 8.69
N ILE A 235 -14.60 -5.67 7.60
CA ILE A 235 -14.71 -6.26 6.27
C ILE A 235 -14.12 -7.67 6.26
N SER A 236 -12.92 -7.85 6.80
CA SER A 236 -12.24 -9.14 6.89
C SER A 236 -13.05 -10.15 7.68
N MET A 237 -13.63 -9.74 8.80
CA MET A 237 -14.52 -10.58 9.61
C MET A 237 -15.68 -11.09 8.77
N PHE A 238 -16.38 -10.23 8.06
CA PHE A 238 -17.53 -10.64 7.22
C PHE A 238 -17.07 -11.53 6.06
N VAL A 239 -16.00 -11.19 5.37
CA VAL A 239 -15.46 -11.98 4.27
C VAL A 239 -15.10 -13.40 4.74
N VAL A 240 -14.42 -13.53 5.89
CA VAL A 240 -14.07 -14.85 6.43
C VAL A 240 -15.31 -15.62 6.85
N ILE A 241 -16.27 -15.01 7.54
CA ILE A 241 -17.48 -15.71 8.04
C ILE A 241 -18.39 -16.18 6.88
N PHE A 242 -18.53 -15.40 5.80
CA PHE A 242 -19.49 -15.70 4.73
C PHE A 242 -18.84 -16.36 3.51
N ILE A 243 -17.64 -15.93 3.11
CA ILE A 243 -17.03 -16.42 1.86
C ILE A 243 -16.24 -17.71 2.11
N MET A 244 -15.50 -17.82 3.21
CA MET A 244 -14.71 -19.03 3.48
C MET A 244 -15.54 -20.32 3.52
N PRO A 245 -16.69 -20.39 4.23
CA PRO A 245 -17.54 -21.58 4.20
C PRO A 245 -18.00 -21.96 2.79
N SER A 246 -18.36 -20.97 1.98
CA SER A 246 -18.75 -21.19 0.59
C SER A 246 -17.60 -21.75 -0.25
N MET A 247 -16.39 -21.25 -0.05
CA MET A 247 -15.19 -21.75 -0.73
C MET A 247 -14.87 -23.21 -0.34
N TYR A 248 -15.06 -23.58 0.94
CA TYR A 248 -14.90 -24.99 1.35
C TYR A 248 -15.92 -25.89 0.70
N MET A 249 -17.19 -25.46 0.61
CA MET A 249 -18.24 -26.24 -0.05
C MET A 249 -17.97 -26.46 -1.53
N LEU A 250 -17.50 -25.43 -2.23
CA LEU A 250 -17.21 -25.48 -3.66
C LEU A 250 -15.97 -26.30 -3.99
N LEU A 251 -14.91 -26.13 -3.20
CA LEU A 251 -13.58 -26.67 -3.48
C LEU A 251 -13.21 -27.88 -2.61
N ASP A 252 -14.19 -28.49 -1.89
CA ASP A 252 -13.95 -29.63 -1.01
C ASP A 252 -13.20 -30.79 -1.69
N LYS A 253 -13.59 -31.15 -2.91
CA LYS A 253 -12.92 -32.21 -3.67
C LYS A 253 -11.46 -31.90 -3.97
N LEU A 254 -11.13 -30.63 -4.25
CA LEU A 254 -9.76 -30.17 -4.48
C LEU A 254 -8.96 -30.18 -3.19
N ILE A 255 -9.58 -29.70 -2.11
CA ILE A 255 -8.98 -29.66 -0.77
C ILE A 255 -8.65 -31.07 -0.28
N CYS A 256 -9.59 -32.00 -0.36
CA CYS A 256 -9.38 -33.39 0.05
C CYS A 256 -8.28 -34.08 -0.76
N LYS A 257 -8.19 -33.83 -2.07
CA LYS A 257 -7.17 -34.42 -2.94
C LYS A 257 -5.75 -33.91 -2.68
N THR A 258 -5.62 -32.66 -2.25
CA THR A 258 -4.31 -31.98 -2.12
C THR A 258 -3.84 -31.85 -0.66
N THR A 259 -4.65 -32.25 0.31
CA THR A 259 -4.34 -32.14 1.73
C THR A 259 -3.87 -33.47 2.29
N LEU A 260 -2.71 -33.47 2.95
CA LEU A 260 -2.21 -34.65 3.63
C LEU A 260 -3.15 -35.06 4.76
N GLY A 261 -3.59 -36.32 4.74
CA GLY A 261 -4.50 -36.91 5.73
C GLY A 261 -5.98 -36.87 5.35
N LEU A 262 -6.39 -36.18 4.28
CA LEU A 262 -7.76 -36.16 3.74
C LEU A 262 -7.95 -37.01 2.50
N ARG A 263 -6.90 -37.59 1.95
CA ARG A 263 -6.92 -38.31 0.67
C ARG A 263 -7.85 -39.52 0.63
N ASN A 264 -8.19 -40.07 1.80
CA ASN A 264 -9.07 -41.24 1.92
C ASN A 264 -10.54 -40.91 2.15
N THR A 265 -10.93 -39.62 2.19
CA THR A 265 -12.29 -39.17 2.48
C THR A 265 -13.05 -38.67 1.25
N VAL A 266 -12.50 -38.88 0.05
CA VAL A 266 -13.10 -38.39 -1.21
C VAL A 266 -14.35 -39.17 -1.62
N ASP A 267 -14.56 -40.35 -1.07
CA ASP A 267 -15.64 -41.30 -1.47
C ASP A 267 -16.79 -41.40 -0.45
N VAL A 268 -16.89 -40.47 0.50
CA VAL A 268 -18.00 -40.42 1.48
C VAL A 268 -18.85 -39.16 1.32
#